data_651c6702b9f88d7ed9d846eb7e28ca5e
#
_entry.id   651c6702b9f88d7ed9d846eb7e28ca5e
#
_cell.length_a   1.000
_cell.length_b   1.000
_cell.length_c   1.000
_cell.angle_alpha   90.00
_cell.angle_beta   90.00
_cell.angle_gamma   90.00
#
_symmetry.space_group_name_H-M   'P 1'
#
loop_
_entity.id
_entity.type
_entity.pdbx_description
1 polymer ?
#
loop_
_entity_poly.entity_id
_entity_poly.type
_entity_poly.pdbx_seq_one_letter_code
_entity_poly.pdbx_strand_id
1 'polypeptide(L)'
;MITGGNATLYVSSVSASVKFYTETLALKLLEHYGEHWATVRAGESLTLGLHPRGENGRSGVKGSIEIGLHIDEPIDNAVQRLTAAGVRFSGEVKRTPNGNFISFHDPDGNPFYLWETVKG
;
A
#
# COMPACT_ATOMS: atom_id res chain seq x y z
N MET A 1 15.26 -6.80 -4.02
CA MET A 1 14.28 -7.61 -4.77
C MET A 1 12.88 -7.39 -4.22
N ILE A 2 11.90 -7.32 -5.12
CA ILE A 2 10.49 -7.20 -4.71
C ILE A 2 10.02 -8.57 -4.22
N THR A 3 9.35 -8.59 -3.06
CA THR A 3 8.93 -9.84 -2.40
C THR A 3 7.42 -10.00 -2.29
N GLY A 4 6.67 -9.03 -2.76
CA GLY A 4 5.22 -9.05 -2.69
C GLY A 4 4.68 -7.66 -2.55
N GLY A 5 3.49 -7.54 -2.04
CA GLY A 5 2.88 -6.23 -1.86
C GLY A 5 1.42 -6.33 -1.44
N ASN A 6 0.78 -5.18 -1.43
CA ASN A 6 -0.65 -5.11 -1.13
C ASN A 6 -1.29 -4.02 -1.99
N ALA A 7 -2.58 -4.15 -2.21
CA ALA A 7 -3.38 -3.10 -2.83
C ALA A 7 -4.07 -2.31 -1.71
N THR A 8 -3.99 -1.00 -1.77
CA THR A 8 -4.62 -0.14 -0.77
C THR A 8 -5.89 0.46 -1.32
N LEU A 9 -6.97 0.26 -0.57
CA LEU A 9 -8.28 0.81 -0.90
C LEU A 9 -8.56 1.98 0.03
N TYR A 10 -8.94 3.11 -0.53
CA TYR A 10 -9.36 4.25 0.29
C TYR A 10 -10.84 4.12 0.59
N VAL A 11 -11.18 4.12 1.86
CA VAL A 11 -12.53 3.80 2.32
C VAL A 11 -13.07 4.91 3.23
N SER A 12 -14.39 5.01 3.30
CA SER A 12 -15.04 6.03 4.13
C SER A 12 -14.95 5.70 5.61
N SER A 13 -14.93 4.41 5.97
CA SER A 13 -14.75 3.95 7.33
C SER A 13 -13.96 2.66 7.33
N VAL A 14 -12.80 2.67 7.97
CA VAL A 14 -11.96 1.47 8.06
C VAL A 14 -12.68 0.38 8.83
N SER A 15 -13.30 0.71 9.97
CA SER A 15 -14.00 -0.30 10.78
C SER A 15 -15.18 -0.93 10.05
N ALA A 16 -15.96 -0.14 9.34
CA ALA A 16 -17.07 -0.67 8.55
C ALA A 16 -16.57 -1.55 7.41
N SER A 17 -15.46 -1.18 6.79
CA SER A 17 -14.84 -1.97 5.72
C SER A 17 -14.28 -3.28 6.24
N VAL A 18 -13.61 -3.26 7.40
CA VAL A 18 -13.12 -4.47 8.05
C VAL A 18 -14.29 -5.45 8.26
N LYS A 19 -15.41 -4.94 8.77
CA LYS A 19 -16.58 -5.77 8.99
C LYS A 19 -17.09 -6.39 7.70
N PHE A 20 -17.16 -5.60 6.63
CA PHE A 20 -17.58 -6.08 5.33
C PHE A 20 -16.64 -7.17 4.80
N TYR A 21 -15.33 -6.90 4.79
CA TYR A 21 -14.37 -7.86 4.23
C TYR A 21 -14.25 -9.13 5.05
N THR A 22 -14.34 -9.05 6.38
CA THR A 22 -14.19 -10.23 7.22
C THR A 22 -15.50 -11.00 7.43
N GLU A 23 -16.62 -10.31 7.60
CA GLU A 23 -17.90 -10.97 7.87
C GLU A 23 -18.66 -11.31 6.59
N THR A 24 -18.72 -10.39 5.63
CA THR A 24 -19.46 -10.61 4.39
C THR A 24 -18.68 -11.43 3.39
N LEU A 25 -17.40 -11.08 3.17
CA LEU A 25 -16.57 -11.78 2.20
C LEU A 25 -15.72 -12.88 2.83
N ALA A 26 -15.73 -13.01 4.15
CA ALA A 26 -14.99 -14.04 4.89
C ALA A 26 -13.48 -14.01 4.65
N LEU A 27 -12.91 -12.82 4.43
CA LEU A 27 -11.47 -12.67 4.31
C LEU A 27 -10.83 -12.66 5.69
N LYS A 28 -9.53 -12.96 5.74
CA LYS A 28 -8.81 -13.03 7.00
C LYS A 28 -8.30 -11.65 7.41
N LEU A 29 -8.65 -11.23 8.61
CA LEU A 29 -8.09 -10.01 9.20
C LEU A 29 -6.64 -10.25 9.60
N LEU A 30 -5.73 -9.40 9.13
CA LEU A 30 -4.31 -9.48 9.52
C LEU A 30 -3.96 -8.41 10.54
N GLU A 31 -4.36 -7.16 10.30
CA GLU A 31 -4.06 -6.03 11.17
C GLU A 31 -5.26 -5.10 11.24
N HIS A 32 -5.48 -4.46 12.38
CA HIS A 32 -6.54 -3.47 12.51
C HIS A 32 -6.14 -2.43 13.55
N TYR A 33 -5.94 -1.20 13.11
CA TYR A 33 -5.56 -0.07 13.95
C TYR A 33 -6.66 0.99 13.93
N GLY A 34 -7.81 0.70 14.56
CA GLY A 34 -8.94 1.60 14.64
C GLY A 34 -9.42 2.07 13.28
N GLU A 35 -9.56 3.39 13.12
CA GLU A 35 -9.95 3.99 11.83
C GLU A 35 -8.75 4.43 11.00
N HIS A 36 -7.53 4.04 11.39
CA HIS A 36 -6.32 4.50 10.72
C HIS A 36 -5.80 3.54 9.65
N TRP A 37 -5.97 2.23 9.87
CA TRP A 37 -5.41 1.24 8.96
C TRP A 37 -5.92 -0.16 9.30
N ALA A 38 -6.13 -0.95 8.28
CA ALA A 38 -6.38 -2.37 8.45
C ALA A 38 -5.85 -3.13 7.23
N THR A 39 -5.53 -4.40 7.40
CA THR A 39 -5.18 -5.26 6.28
C THR A 39 -5.97 -6.55 6.39
N VAL A 40 -6.46 -7.01 5.24
CA VAL A 40 -7.17 -8.28 5.10
C VAL A 40 -6.52 -9.08 4.00
N ARG A 41 -6.55 -10.39 4.10
CA ARG A 41 -5.95 -11.28 3.11
C ARG A 41 -7.00 -12.10 2.40
N ALA A 42 -6.95 -12.03 1.07
CA ALA A 42 -7.79 -12.85 0.21
C ALA A 42 -6.93 -14.01 -0.31
N GLY A 43 -7.14 -15.20 0.24
CA GLY A 43 -6.34 -16.37 -0.10
C GLY A 43 -4.92 -16.26 0.43
N GLU A 44 -3.96 -16.79 -0.33
CA GLU A 44 -2.57 -16.87 0.12
C GLU A 44 -1.71 -15.68 -0.34
N SER A 45 -2.10 -14.98 -1.39
CA SER A 45 -1.19 -14.06 -2.06
C SER A 45 -1.70 -12.62 -2.16
N LEU A 46 -2.96 -12.35 -1.94
CA LEU A 46 -3.48 -10.99 -2.08
C LEU A 46 -3.80 -10.39 -0.73
N THR A 47 -3.12 -9.30 -0.39
CA THR A 47 -3.40 -8.51 0.79
C THR A 47 -4.01 -7.18 0.36
N LEU A 48 -5.12 -6.80 0.98
CA LEU A 48 -5.75 -5.51 0.78
C LEU A 48 -5.51 -4.65 2.01
N GLY A 49 -4.99 -3.45 1.78
CA GLY A 49 -4.89 -2.44 2.81
C GLY A 49 -6.11 -1.54 2.78
N LEU A 50 -6.64 -1.22 3.94
CA LEU A 50 -7.80 -0.34 4.09
C LEU A 50 -7.35 0.93 4.79
N HIS A 51 -7.47 2.06 4.11
CA HIS A 51 -6.98 3.34 4.59
C HIS A 51 -8.12 4.36 4.54
N PRO A 52 -8.26 5.23 5.57
CA PRO A 52 -9.26 6.26 5.47
C PRO A 52 -8.95 7.16 4.28
N ARG A 53 -9.98 7.57 3.58
CA ARG A 53 -9.79 8.47 2.46
C ARG A 53 -9.36 9.83 2.99
N GLY A 54 -8.27 10.35 2.39
CA GLY A 54 -7.78 11.67 2.72
C GLY A 54 -8.07 12.64 1.59
N GLU A 55 -7.27 13.67 1.49
CA GLU A 55 -7.42 14.69 0.46
C GLU A 55 -7.22 14.11 -0.95
N ASN A 56 -6.39 13.08 -1.07
CA ASN A 56 -6.01 12.51 -2.36
C ASN A 56 -6.71 11.19 -2.69
N GLY A 57 -7.47 10.64 -1.76
CA GLY A 57 -8.15 9.37 -1.95
C GLY A 57 -9.66 9.51 -1.88
N ARG A 58 -10.39 8.88 -2.79
CA ARG A 58 -11.84 8.82 -2.80
C ARG A 58 -12.28 7.38 -2.92
N SER A 59 -13.26 7.00 -2.09
CA SER A 59 -13.80 5.65 -2.12
C SER A 59 -14.52 5.40 -3.45
N GLY A 60 -14.24 4.24 -4.06
CA GLY A 60 -15.01 3.77 -5.19
C GLY A 60 -14.89 4.56 -6.47
N VAL A 61 -13.88 5.43 -6.62
CA VAL A 61 -13.67 6.19 -7.84
C VAL A 61 -12.27 5.95 -8.39
N LYS A 62 -12.06 6.31 -9.64
CA LYS A 62 -10.77 6.17 -10.31
C LYS A 62 -9.69 6.91 -9.51
N GLY A 63 -8.57 6.25 -9.27
CA GLY A 63 -7.47 6.81 -8.50
C GLY A 63 -7.57 6.58 -7.01
N SER A 64 -8.59 5.86 -6.55
CA SER A 64 -8.73 5.53 -5.13
C SER A 64 -8.00 4.24 -4.72
N ILE A 65 -7.37 3.55 -5.66
CA ILE A 65 -6.60 2.33 -5.41
C ILE A 65 -5.14 2.61 -5.70
N GLU A 66 -4.28 2.18 -4.80
CA GLU A 66 -2.84 2.33 -4.92
C GLU A 66 -2.16 1.00 -4.60
N ILE A 67 -1.20 0.60 -5.42
CA ILE A 67 -0.53 -0.70 -5.26
C ILE A 67 0.78 -0.50 -4.51
N GLY A 68 0.94 -1.20 -3.40
CA GLY A 68 2.17 -1.19 -2.63
C GLY A 68 2.99 -2.43 -2.91
N LEU A 69 4.26 -2.25 -3.24
CA LEU A 69 5.19 -3.35 -3.49
C LEU A 69 6.21 -3.39 -2.35
N HIS A 70 6.27 -4.50 -1.65
CA HIS A 70 7.20 -4.68 -0.54
C HIS A 70 8.58 -5.08 -1.08
N ILE A 71 9.62 -4.49 -0.52
CA ILE A 71 11.00 -4.79 -0.90
C ILE A 71 11.75 -5.34 0.31
N ASP A 72 12.77 -6.16 0.05
CA ASP A 72 13.61 -6.76 1.09
C ASP A 72 15.03 -6.21 1.06
N GLU A 73 15.19 -5.00 0.54
CA GLU A 73 16.48 -4.30 0.45
C GLU A 73 16.29 -2.87 0.96
N PRO A 74 17.38 -2.17 1.31
CA PRO A 74 17.26 -0.75 1.68
C PRO A 74 16.59 0.05 0.55
N ILE A 75 15.65 0.90 0.91
CA ILE A 75 14.85 1.61 -0.09
C ILE A 75 15.72 2.49 -1.00
N ASP A 76 16.81 3.04 -0.46
CA ASP A 76 17.71 3.87 -1.29
C ASP A 76 18.36 3.06 -2.40
N ASN A 77 18.69 1.79 -2.11
CA ASN A 77 19.24 0.88 -3.12
C ASN A 77 18.20 0.56 -4.20
N ALA A 78 16.96 0.28 -3.79
CA ALA A 78 15.89 -0.01 -4.73
C ALA A 78 15.60 1.19 -5.62
N VAL A 79 15.56 2.39 -5.06
CA VAL A 79 15.33 3.62 -5.81
C VAL A 79 16.43 3.81 -6.84
N GLN A 80 17.69 3.64 -6.45
CA GLN A 80 18.81 3.80 -7.36
C GLN A 80 18.75 2.81 -8.51
N ARG A 81 18.51 1.55 -8.19
CA ARG A 81 18.45 0.48 -9.18
C ARG A 81 17.27 0.67 -10.15
N LEU A 82 16.10 1.01 -9.63
CA LEU A 82 14.92 1.18 -10.45
C LEU A 82 14.95 2.49 -11.27
N THR A 83 15.55 3.55 -10.74
CA THR A 83 15.76 4.78 -11.50
C THR A 83 16.65 4.49 -12.70
N ALA A 84 17.71 3.70 -12.51
CA ALA A 84 18.58 3.31 -13.61
C ALA A 84 17.84 2.47 -14.65
N ALA A 85 16.80 1.74 -14.23
CA ALA A 85 15.97 0.93 -15.12
C ALA A 85 14.84 1.73 -15.79
N GLY A 86 14.70 3.02 -15.47
CA GLY A 86 13.73 3.89 -16.13
C GLY A 86 12.52 4.27 -15.31
N VAL A 87 12.43 3.85 -14.04
CA VAL A 87 11.33 4.24 -13.17
C VAL A 87 11.48 5.69 -12.75
N ARG A 88 10.38 6.44 -12.82
CA ARG A 88 10.33 7.82 -12.37
C ARG A 88 9.58 7.90 -11.06
N PHE A 89 10.29 8.21 -9.99
CA PHE A 89 9.70 8.34 -8.67
C PHE A 89 9.09 9.72 -8.47
N SER A 90 8.01 9.78 -7.70
CA SER A 90 7.32 11.02 -7.37
C SER A 90 7.80 11.50 -6.00
N GLY A 91 8.64 12.54 -5.99
CA GLY A 91 9.15 13.10 -4.75
C GLY A 91 10.29 12.30 -4.14
N GLU A 92 10.42 12.40 -2.83
CA GLU A 92 11.51 11.81 -2.08
C GLU A 92 11.03 10.65 -1.22
N VAL A 93 11.98 9.84 -0.74
CA VAL A 93 11.71 8.77 0.22
C VAL A 93 11.11 9.38 1.48
N LYS A 94 9.97 8.82 1.90
CA LYS A 94 9.33 9.16 3.17
C LYS A 94 9.79 8.15 4.21
N ARG A 95 10.24 8.65 5.36
CA ARG A 95 10.74 7.78 6.42
C ARG A 95 9.81 7.87 7.62
N THR A 96 9.35 6.69 8.07
CA THR A 96 8.45 6.59 9.21
C THR A 96 9.02 5.61 10.22
N PRO A 97 8.51 5.59 11.46
CA PRO A 97 8.98 4.61 12.45
C PRO A 97 8.75 3.15 12.03
N ASN A 98 7.75 2.91 11.20
CA ASN A 98 7.39 1.55 10.79
C ASN A 98 7.99 1.14 9.47
N GLY A 99 8.40 2.08 8.64
CA GLY A 99 8.96 1.76 7.35
C GLY A 99 9.21 2.99 6.50
N ASN A 100 9.88 2.77 5.40
CA ASN A 100 10.21 3.80 4.42
C ASN A 100 9.47 3.52 3.13
N PHE A 101 8.99 4.58 2.48
CA PHE A 101 8.27 4.38 1.22
C PHE A 101 8.51 5.53 0.26
N ILE A 102 8.26 5.26 -1.02
CA ILE A 102 8.34 6.26 -2.08
C ILE A 102 7.33 5.88 -3.15
N SER A 103 6.69 6.88 -3.71
CA SER A 103 5.64 6.69 -4.72
C SER A 103 6.20 6.79 -6.13
N PHE A 104 5.55 6.09 -7.05
CA PHE A 104 5.83 6.21 -8.47
C PHE A 104 4.56 5.84 -9.25
N HIS A 105 4.60 6.05 -10.55
CA HIS A 105 3.48 5.71 -11.43
C HIS A 105 4.00 4.81 -12.54
N ASP A 106 3.14 3.89 -13.01
CA ASP A 106 3.46 3.12 -14.19
C ASP A 106 3.31 4.00 -15.45
N PRO A 107 3.64 3.49 -16.65
CA PRO A 107 3.53 4.30 -17.86
C PRO A 107 2.13 4.85 -18.16
N ASP A 108 1.09 4.22 -17.63
CA ASP A 108 -0.30 4.66 -17.81
C ASP A 108 -0.78 5.58 -16.69
N GLY A 109 0.09 5.90 -15.74
CA GLY A 109 -0.26 6.77 -14.63
C GLY A 109 -0.88 6.07 -13.43
N ASN A 110 -0.87 4.75 -13.38
CA ASN A 110 -1.39 4.03 -12.23
C ASN A 110 -0.45 4.20 -11.03
N PRO A 111 -0.99 4.55 -9.86
CA PRO A 111 -0.14 4.85 -8.70
C PRO A 111 0.37 3.60 -8.00
N PHE A 112 1.66 3.61 -7.66
CA PHE A 112 2.34 2.56 -6.91
C PHE A 112 3.17 3.20 -5.81
N TYR A 113 3.61 2.38 -4.86
CA TYR A 113 4.67 2.77 -3.94
C TYR A 113 5.52 1.56 -3.58
N LEU A 114 6.77 1.84 -3.23
CA LEU A 114 7.65 0.84 -2.64
C LEU A 114 7.60 0.99 -1.13
N TRP A 115 7.65 -0.12 -0.43
CA TRP A 115 7.65 -0.12 1.04
C TRP A 115 8.76 -1.01 1.56
N GLU A 116 9.60 -0.43 2.40
CA GLU A 116 10.62 -1.15 3.16
C GLU A 116 10.22 -1.15 4.63
N THR A 117 10.00 -2.32 5.21
CA THR A 117 9.67 -2.41 6.64
C THR A 117 10.94 -2.16 7.46
N VAL A 118 10.83 -1.26 8.43
CA VAL A 118 11.92 -0.96 9.35
C VAL A 118 11.57 -1.58 10.69
N LYS A 119 12.49 -2.39 11.21
CA LYS A 119 12.36 -2.97 12.55
C LYS A 119 13.08 -2.06 13.53
N GLY A 120 12.29 -1.32 14.29
CA GLY A 120 12.84 -0.37 15.25
C GLY A 120 12.78 -0.86 16.66
#